data_3058b0fccb16edb8bf8a3b91dae2b404
#
_entry.id   3058b0fccb16edb8bf8a3b91dae2b404
#
_cell.length_a   1.000
_cell.length_b   1.000
_cell.length_c   1.000
_cell.angle_alpha   90.00
_cell.angle_beta   90.00
_cell.angle_gamma   90.00
#
_symmetry.space_group_name_H-M   'P 1'
#
loop_
_entity.id
_entity.type
_entity.pdbx_description
1 polymer ?
#
loop_
_entity_poly.entity_id
_entity_poly.type
_entity_poly.pdbx_seq_one_letter_code
_entity_poly.pdbx_strand_id
1 'polypeptide(L)'
;MYDRFGPLECANGSWVIGDPNKDHLRFEQSGMSHWVGGVEAPLVPWKAFTDMRIYAAATRLGNSKGLAKTNEIMANLRGASVSGGGPAHLTAHLRNGRGDWQAVFSHHARWYPPGEIRILSRFLGQVTERGEASRLGDPAWVSAVVEKLGQLPRGLPRAHKGAIGQILDDCR
;
A
#
# COMPACT_ATOMS: atom_id res chain seq x y z
N MET A 1 -6.42 -7.91 17.77
CA MET A 1 -6.92 -7.17 16.60
C MET A 1 -5.74 -6.39 16.03
N TYR A 2 -5.35 -6.67 14.78
CA TYR A 2 -4.31 -5.90 14.10
C TYR A 2 -4.94 -4.62 13.56
N ASP A 3 -4.51 -3.46 14.06
CA ASP A 3 -4.94 -2.13 13.65
C ASP A 3 -3.97 -1.45 12.66
N ARG A 4 -2.88 -2.17 12.30
CA ARG A 4 -1.84 -1.65 11.39
C ARG A 4 -1.05 -2.78 10.73
N PHE A 5 -0.57 -2.52 9.50
CA PHE A 5 0.31 -3.42 8.73
C PHE A 5 1.18 -2.61 7.77
N GLY A 6 2.47 -2.46 8.08
CA GLY A 6 3.36 -1.54 7.36
C GLY A 6 2.83 -0.10 7.39
N PRO A 7 2.63 0.54 6.22
CA PRO A 7 2.04 1.88 6.12
C PRO A 7 0.51 1.91 6.22
N LEU A 8 -0.17 0.76 6.22
CA LEU A 8 -1.62 0.67 6.38
C LEU A 8 -1.99 0.72 7.87
N GLU A 9 -2.99 1.52 8.22
CA GLU A 9 -3.46 1.71 9.60
C GLU A 9 -4.97 1.94 9.64
N CYS A 10 -5.65 1.41 10.66
CA CYS A 10 -7.05 1.70 10.92
C CYS A 10 -7.16 2.98 11.75
N ALA A 11 -7.76 4.01 11.19
CA ALA A 11 -7.97 5.31 11.84
C ALA A 11 -9.44 5.73 11.72
N ASN A 12 -10.09 6.03 12.86
CA ASN A 12 -11.49 6.45 12.92
C ASN A 12 -12.47 5.52 12.15
N GLY A 13 -12.23 4.22 12.22
CA GLY A 13 -13.09 3.21 11.58
C GLY A 13 -12.87 3.01 10.08
N SER A 14 -11.91 3.70 9.47
CA SER A 14 -11.50 3.53 8.08
C SER A 14 -10.03 3.10 7.99
N TRP A 15 -9.68 2.36 6.95
CA TRP A 15 -8.29 2.01 6.68
C TRP A 15 -7.62 3.10 5.84
N VAL A 16 -6.42 3.50 6.25
CA VAL A 16 -5.62 4.54 5.59
C VAL A 16 -4.21 4.06 5.30
N ILE A 17 -3.61 4.53 4.23
CA ILE A 17 -2.20 4.34 3.88
C ILE A 17 -1.48 5.65 4.14
N GLY A 18 -0.47 5.63 5.01
CA GLY A 18 0.27 6.82 5.45
C GLY A 18 -0.25 7.40 6.77
N ASP A 19 0.39 8.45 7.24
CA ASP A 19 0.06 9.12 8.50
C ASP A 19 -1.30 9.84 8.40
N PRO A 20 -2.36 9.40 9.13
CA PRO A 20 -3.70 9.96 9.02
C PRO A 20 -3.80 11.45 9.42
N ASN A 21 -2.78 11.99 10.09
CA ASN A 21 -2.70 13.40 10.46
C ASN A 21 -1.99 14.26 9.41
N LYS A 22 -1.55 13.68 8.29
CA LYS A 22 -0.84 14.32 7.18
C LYS A 22 -1.40 13.85 5.86
N ASP A 23 -0.58 13.89 4.80
CA ASP A 23 -0.97 13.37 3.51
C ASP A 23 -1.15 11.84 3.58
N HIS A 24 -2.33 11.36 3.22
CA HIS A 24 -2.67 9.95 3.29
C HIS A 24 -3.71 9.55 2.24
N LEU A 25 -3.83 8.25 2.03
CA LEU A 25 -4.87 7.65 1.22
C LEU A 25 -5.87 6.98 2.14
N ARG A 26 -7.16 7.19 1.92
CA ARG A 26 -8.23 6.58 2.70
C ARG A 26 -9.06 5.63 1.84
N PHE A 27 -9.36 4.47 2.39
CA PHE A 27 -10.27 3.51 1.80
C PHE A 27 -11.70 3.88 2.17
N GLU A 28 -12.46 4.35 1.18
CA GLU A 28 -13.87 4.68 1.30
C GLU A 28 -14.74 3.56 0.72
N GLN A 29 -16.00 3.48 1.08
CA GLN A 29 -16.91 2.45 0.58
C GLN A 29 -16.95 2.39 -0.97
N SER A 30 -16.91 3.53 -1.65
CA SER A 30 -17.05 3.61 -3.10
C SER A 30 -15.73 3.76 -3.87
N GLY A 31 -14.61 3.98 -3.19
CA GLY A 31 -13.32 4.23 -3.83
C GLY A 31 -12.21 4.59 -2.86
N MET A 32 -11.13 5.14 -3.40
CA MET A 32 -10.00 5.65 -2.63
C MET A 32 -9.95 7.18 -2.72
N SER A 33 -9.88 7.86 -1.58
CA SER A 33 -9.63 9.30 -1.52
C SER A 33 -8.17 9.58 -1.16
N HIS A 34 -7.63 10.69 -1.66
CA HIS A 34 -6.28 11.16 -1.38
C HIS A 34 -6.36 12.50 -0.66
N TRP A 35 -5.80 12.55 0.54
CA TRP A 35 -5.77 13.73 1.39
C TRP A 35 -4.39 14.37 1.31
N VAL A 36 -4.32 15.65 0.93
CA VAL A 36 -3.07 16.42 0.80
C VAL A 36 -3.24 17.76 1.50
N GLY A 37 -2.39 18.05 2.49
CA GLY A 37 -2.46 19.29 3.26
C GLY A 37 -3.82 19.49 3.96
N GLY A 38 -4.49 18.40 4.34
CA GLY A 38 -5.81 18.44 4.97
C GLY A 38 -7.00 18.62 3.99
N VAL A 39 -6.74 18.63 2.70
CA VAL A 39 -7.77 18.74 1.65
C VAL A 39 -7.95 17.40 0.96
N GLU A 40 -9.20 16.97 0.81
CA GLU A 40 -9.56 15.76 0.09
C GLU A 40 -9.59 16.01 -1.42
N ALA A 41 -8.82 15.22 -2.16
CA ALA A 41 -8.87 15.20 -3.63
C ALA A 41 -10.07 14.37 -4.11
N PRO A 42 -10.51 14.53 -5.38
CA PRO A 42 -11.61 13.74 -5.94
C PRO A 42 -11.39 12.25 -5.78
N LEU A 43 -12.41 11.55 -5.29
CA LEU A 43 -12.39 10.11 -5.06
C LEU A 43 -12.20 9.34 -6.36
N VAL A 44 -11.28 8.37 -6.35
CA VAL A 44 -11.09 7.43 -7.44
C VAL A 44 -11.91 6.16 -7.14
N PRO A 45 -12.95 5.84 -7.93
CA PRO A 45 -13.81 4.69 -7.65
C PRO A 45 -13.06 3.37 -7.80
N TRP A 46 -13.35 2.37 -6.95
CA TRP A 46 -12.67 1.08 -6.95
C TRP A 46 -12.63 0.38 -8.31
N LYS A 47 -13.72 0.48 -9.07
CA LYS A 47 -13.82 -0.10 -10.43
C LYS A 47 -12.83 0.46 -11.45
N ALA A 48 -12.22 1.62 -11.15
CA ALA A 48 -11.23 2.23 -12.02
C ALA A 48 -9.85 1.58 -11.90
N PHE A 49 -9.53 0.98 -10.75
CA PHE A 49 -8.22 0.38 -10.52
C PHE A 49 -8.09 -0.99 -11.22
N THR A 50 -6.99 -1.17 -11.94
CA THR A 50 -6.63 -2.46 -12.59
C THR A 50 -5.38 -3.08 -11.97
N ASP A 51 -4.48 -2.27 -11.42
CA ASP A 51 -3.33 -2.69 -10.61
C ASP A 51 -3.05 -1.60 -9.57
N MET A 52 -2.57 -2.01 -8.40
CA MET A 52 -2.12 -1.10 -7.35
C MET A 52 -0.81 -1.60 -6.76
N ARG A 53 0.17 -0.72 -6.63
CA ARG A 53 1.47 -0.98 -6.02
C ARG A 53 1.82 0.10 -5.01
N ILE A 54 2.39 -0.31 -3.88
CA ILE A 54 2.84 0.62 -2.86
C ILE A 54 4.37 0.62 -2.76
N TYR A 55 4.94 1.80 -2.61
CA TYR A 55 6.37 2.03 -2.45
C TYR A 55 6.60 2.89 -1.21
N ALA A 56 7.34 2.35 -0.26
CA ALA A 56 7.70 3.07 0.95
C ALA A 56 9.07 2.58 1.45
N ALA A 57 9.87 3.47 2.00
CA ALA A 57 11.06 3.07 2.72
C ALA A 57 10.69 2.52 4.11
N ALA A 58 11.57 1.70 4.69
CA ALA A 58 11.37 1.15 6.03
C ALA A 58 11.34 2.24 7.11
N THR A 59 12.04 3.35 6.90
CA THR A 59 12.11 4.48 7.81
C THR A 59 11.76 5.79 7.12
N ARG A 60 11.32 6.79 7.90
CA ARG A 60 11.04 8.14 7.41
C ARG A 60 12.28 8.79 6.75
N LEU A 61 13.48 8.54 7.27
CA LEU A 61 14.72 9.05 6.72
C LEU A 61 15.03 8.49 5.33
N GLY A 62 14.66 7.24 5.05
CA GLY A 62 14.80 6.61 3.74
C GLY A 62 13.95 7.25 2.63
N ASN A 63 12.94 8.04 2.99
CA ASN A 63 12.09 8.79 2.05
C ASN A 63 12.60 10.22 1.79
N SER A 64 13.72 10.65 2.39
CA SER A 64 14.27 11.99 2.17
C SER A 64 14.98 12.08 0.80
N LYS A 65 14.77 13.20 0.09
CA LYS A 65 15.37 13.46 -1.24
C LYS A 65 16.91 13.34 -1.28
N GLY A 66 17.59 13.55 -0.14
CA GLY A 66 19.06 13.47 -0.06
C GLY A 66 19.60 12.05 -0.07
N LEU A 67 18.87 11.07 0.51
CA LEU A 67 19.26 9.66 0.52
C LEU A 67 18.82 8.91 -0.76
N ALA A 68 17.94 9.51 -1.55
CA ALA A 68 17.45 8.96 -2.81
C ALA A 68 18.58 8.61 -3.77
N LYS A 69 19.50 9.52 -4.01
CA LYS A 69 20.64 9.32 -4.92
C LYS A 69 21.59 8.19 -4.47
N THR A 70 21.84 8.08 -3.17
CA THR A 70 22.74 7.07 -2.62
C THR A 70 22.13 5.67 -2.70
N ASN A 71 20.83 5.56 -2.46
CA ASN A 71 20.12 4.29 -2.55
C ASN A 71 19.95 3.81 -3.99
N GLU A 72 19.79 4.72 -4.96
CA GLU A 72 19.70 4.39 -6.39
C GLU A 72 21.01 3.81 -6.92
N ILE A 73 22.15 4.36 -6.51
CA ILE A 73 23.49 3.85 -6.85
C ILE A 73 23.69 2.44 -6.24
N MET A 74 23.32 2.23 -4.98
CA MET A 74 23.45 0.95 -4.30
C MET A 74 22.49 -0.12 -4.84
N ALA A 75 21.30 0.27 -5.31
CA ALA A 75 20.32 -0.64 -5.92
C ALA A 75 20.80 -1.14 -7.30
N ASN A 76 21.34 -0.27 -8.11
CA ASN A 76 21.90 -0.62 -9.42
C ASN A 76 23.12 -1.57 -9.31
N LEU A 77 23.91 -1.46 -8.25
CA LEU A 77 25.05 -2.37 -7.99
C LEU A 77 24.64 -3.77 -7.53
N ARG A 78 23.42 -3.96 -7.00
CA ARG A 78 22.95 -5.25 -6.45
C ARG A 78 21.91 -5.95 -7.31
N GLY A 79 21.55 -5.42 -8.48
CA GLY A 79 20.55 -5.99 -9.36
C GLY A 79 19.16 -6.17 -8.73
N ALA A 80 18.91 -5.51 -7.60
CA ALA A 80 17.64 -5.51 -6.92
C ALA A 80 16.95 -4.17 -7.19
N SER A 81 15.77 -4.20 -7.82
CA SER A 81 14.87 -3.05 -7.85
C SER A 81 14.39 -2.74 -6.43
N VAL A 82 15.26 -2.14 -5.63
CA VAL A 82 14.86 -1.42 -4.44
C VAL A 82 14.35 -0.09 -4.96
N SER A 83 13.04 0.09 -5.01
CA SER A 83 12.41 1.35 -5.33
C SER A 83 13.01 2.43 -4.46
N GLY A 84 13.86 3.22 -5.09
CA GLY A 84 14.79 4.10 -4.44
C GLY A 84 14.13 5.19 -3.64
N GLY A 85 14.91 5.92 -2.95
CA GLY A 85 14.63 7.05 -2.11
C GLY A 85 13.87 8.19 -2.74
N GLY A 86 12.58 7.96 -3.00
CA GLY A 86 11.56 8.96 -3.29
C GLY A 86 10.56 9.03 -2.14
N PRO A 87 9.64 9.99 -2.15
CA PRO A 87 8.54 10.03 -1.20
C PRO A 87 7.75 8.72 -1.27
N ALA A 88 7.21 8.29 -0.12
CA ALA A 88 6.33 7.13 -0.08
C ALA A 88 5.10 7.40 -0.97
N HIS A 89 4.75 6.46 -1.84
CA HIS A 89 3.67 6.65 -2.80
C HIS A 89 2.99 5.32 -3.15
N LEU A 90 1.76 5.43 -3.61
CA LEU A 90 1.03 4.37 -4.28
C LEU A 90 0.94 4.71 -5.76
N THR A 91 1.26 3.73 -6.61
CA THR A 91 1.00 3.79 -8.05
C THR A 91 -0.17 2.88 -8.39
N ALA A 92 -1.00 3.30 -9.32
CA ALA A 92 -2.09 2.48 -9.82
C ALA A 92 -2.29 2.70 -11.32
N HIS A 93 -2.65 1.63 -12.04
CA HIS A 93 -3.15 1.74 -13.40
C HIS A 93 -4.66 1.87 -13.37
N LEU A 94 -5.18 2.85 -14.10
CA LEU A 94 -6.62 3.12 -14.18
C LEU A 94 -7.19 2.68 -15.53
N ARG A 95 -8.41 2.12 -15.52
CA ARG A 95 -9.18 1.78 -16.73
C ARG A 95 -9.45 3.02 -17.58
N ASN A 96 -9.72 2.79 -18.88
CA ASN A 96 -10.21 3.77 -19.82
C ASN A 96 -9.25 4.92 -20.14
N GLY A 97 -7.96 4.64 -20.26
CA GLY A 97 -6.99 5.60 -20.80
C GLY A 97 -6.70 6.78 -19.89
N ARG A 98 -7.12 6.75 -18.63
CA ARG A 98 -6.75 7.78 -17.64
C ARG A 98 -5.28 7.68 -17.21
N GLY A 99 -4.54 6.68 -17.74
CA GLY A 99 -3.12 6.52 -17.50
C GLY A 99 -2.76 6.01 -16.10
N ASP A 100 -1.52 6.23 -15.74
CA ASP A 100 -1.01 5.90 -14.42
C ASP A 100 -1.41 6.99 -13.43
N TRP A 101 -1.95 6.55 -12.28
CA TRP A 101 -2.26 7.40 -11.16
C TRP A 101 -1.22 7.18 -10.07
N GLN A 102 -0.71 8.26 -9.53
CA GLN A 102 0.26 8.23 -8.43
C GLN A 102 -0.21 9.15 -7.31
N ALA A 103 -0.20 8.63 -6.09
CA ALA A 103 -0.51 9.40 -4.91
C ALA A 103 0.62 9.29 -3.88
N VAL A 104 1.16 10.41 -3.50
CA VAL A 104 2.18 10.52 -2.45
C VAL A 104 1.50 10.52 -1.09
N PHE A 105 2.09 9.86 -0.11
CA PHE A 105 1.61 9.89 1.26
C PHE A 105 2.76 10.13 2.26
N SER A 106 2.41 10.66 3.42
CA SER A 106 3.35 10.93 4.49
C SER A 106 3.67 9.66 5.28
N HIS A 107 4.96 9.39 5.48
CA HIS A 107 5.42 8.28 6.29
C HIS A 107 5.11 8.54 7.77
N HIS A 108 4.62 7.53 8.49
CA HIS A 108 4.50 7.59 9.96
C HIS A 108 5.86 7.79 10.62
N ALA A 109 5.87 8.21 11.87
CA ALA A 109 7.10 8.31 12.66
C ALA A 109 7.70 6.94 13.06
N ARG A 110 6.97 5.83 12.76
CA ARG A 110 7.41 4.46 13.07
C ARG A 110 8.14 3.78 11.92
N TRP A 111 8.90 2.75 12.25
CA TRP A 111 9.54 1.87 11.27
C TRP A 111 8.52 0.91 10.64
N TYR A 112 8.66 0.65 9.33
CA TYR A 112 7.89 -0.37 8.62
C TYR A 112 8.77 -1.58 8.32
N PRO A 113 8.39 -2.79 8.76
CA PRO A 113 9.08 -4.00 8.32
C PRO A 113 9.07 -4.13 6.78
N PRO A 114 10.23 -4.28 6.12
CA PRO A 114 10.26 -4.38 4.65
C PRO A 114 9.42 -5.54 4.10
N GLY A 115 9.28 -6.61 4.89
CA GLY A 115 8.39 -7.75 4.58
C GLY A 115 6.93 -7.33 4.49
N GLU A 116 6.46 -6.49 5.42
CA GLU A 116 5.07 -6.01 5.44
C GLU A 116 4.76 -5.10 4.24
N ILE A 117 5.69 -4.21 3.87
CA ILE A 117 5.53 -3.36 2.69
C ILE A 117 5.36 -4.23 1.42
N ARG A 118 6.21 -5.26 1.27
CA ARG A 118 6.13 -6.18 0.12
C ARG A 118 4.83 -6.99 0.10
N ILE A 119 4.41 -7.51 1.26
CA ILE A 119 3.16 -8.28 1.38
C ILE A 119 1.97 -7.36 1.06
N LEU A 120 1.93 -6.15 1.62
CA LEU A 120 0.87 -5.17 1.35
C LEU A 120 0.80 -4.79 -0.13
N SER A 121 1.94 -4.52 -0.77
CA SER A 121 1.97 -4.21 -2.21
C SER A 121 1.40 -5.36 -3.05
N ARG A 122 1.74 -6.61 -2.72
CA ARG A 122 1.20 -7.79 -3.39
C ARG A 122 -0.27 -8.02 -3.13
N PHE A 123 -0.72 -7.79 -1.90
CA PHE A 123 -2.13 -7.88 -1.53
C PHE A 123 -2.96 -6.91 -2.38
N LEU A 124 -2.58 -5.64 -2.44
CA LEU A 124 -3.27 -4.63 -3.24
C LEU A 124 -3.30 -5.01 -4.73
N GLY A 125 -2.16 -5.49 -5.28
CA GLY A 125 -2.11 -5.97 -6.66
C GLY A 125 -3.05 -7.15 -6.91
N GLN A 126 -3.07 -8.16 -6.03
CA GLN A 126 -3.95 -9.33 -6.20
C GLN A 126 -5.43 -8.99 -6.08
N VAL A 127 -5.80 -8.10 -5.16
CA VAL A 127 -7.20 -7.65 -5.00
C VAL A 127 -7.67 -6.95 -6.27
N THR A 128 -6.83 -6.13 -6.89
CA THR A 128 -7.16 -5.46 -8.16
C THR A 128 -7.15 -6.41 -9.35
N GLU A 129 -6.16 -7.30 -9.46
CA GLU A 129 -6.09 -8.34 -10.51
C GLU A 129 -7.34 -9.24 -10.51
N ARG A 130 -7.90 -9.53 -9.33
CA ARG A 130 -9.13 -10.32 -9.18
C ARG A 130 -10.42 -9.51 -9.44
N GLY A 131 -10.33 -8.18 -9.60
CA GLY A 131 -11.49 -7.30 -9.72
C GLY A 131 -12.25 -7.10 -8.40
N GLU A 132 -11.63 -7.42 -7.27
CA GLU A 132 -12.22 -7.36 -5.92
C GLU A 132 -11.87 -6.06 -5.17
N ALA A 133 -11.34 -5.04 -5.84
CA ALA A 133 -10.90 -3.78 -5.22
C ALA A 133 -11.98 -3.10 -4.36
N SER A 134 -13.27 -3.25 -4.71
CA SER A 134 -14.38 -2.70 -3.93
C SER A 134 -14.46 -3.22 -2.49
N ARG A 135 -13.90 -4.40 -2.21
CA ARG A 135 -13.86 -4.96 -0.85
C ARG A 135 -12.91 -4.18 0.09
N LEU A 136 -11.97 -3.43 -0.47
CA LEU A 136 -11.12 -2.52 0.31
C LEU A 136 -11.95 -1.42 1.01
N GLY A 137 -13.15 -1.13 0.51
CA GLY A 137 -14.10 -0.20 1.13
C GLY A 137 -14.86 -0.78 2.32
N ASP A 138 -14.71 -2.07 2.63
CA ASP A 138 -15.26 -2.72 3.82
C ASP A 138 -14.19 -2.82 4.92
N PRO A 139 -14.25 -1.98 5.98
CA PRO A 139 -13.25 -2.00 7.05
C PRO A 139 -13.17 -3.33 7.79
N ALA A 140 -14.28 -4.04 7.94
CA ALA A 140 -14.31 -5.33 8.64
C ALA A 140 -13.57 -6.40 7.82
N TRP A 141 -13.80 -6.41 6.51
CA TRP A 141 -13.07 -7.31 5.61
C TRP A 141 -11.57 -7.02 5.60
N VAL A 142 -11.18 -5.74 5.47
CA VAL A 142 -9.75 -5.36 5.51
C VAL A 142 -9.11 -5.77 6.83
N SER A 143 -9.80 -5.60 7.96
CA SER A 143 -9.30 -6.02 9.28
C SER A 143 -9.05 -7.53 9.34
N ALA A 144 -9.99 -8.35 8.85
CA ALA A 144 -9.85 -9.80 8.81
C ALA A 144 -8.67 -10.25 7.93
N VAL A 145 -8.51 -9.61 6.77
CA VAL A 145 -7.38 -9.88 5.87
C VAL A 145 -6.06 -9.47 6.51
N VAL A 146 -5.96 -8.26 7.08
CA VAL A 146 -4.74 -7.74 7.71
C VAL A 146 -4.30 -8.63 8.86
N GLU A 147 -5.22 -9.16 9.66
CA GLU A 147 -4.91 -10.11 10.72
C GLU A 147 -4.22 -11.37 10.19
N LYS A 148 -4.74 -11.95 9.11
CA LYS A 148 -4.13 -13.12 8.44
C LYS A 148 -2.79 -12.78 7.76
N LEU A 149 -2.69 -11.61 7.10
CA LEU A 149 -1.43 -11.15 6.51
C LEU A 149 -0.32 -10.99 7.56
N GLY A 150 -0.68 -10.53 8.76
CA GLY A 150 0.24 -10.38 9.89
C GLY A 150 0.86 -11.69 10.36
N GLN A 151 0.21 -12.82 10.10
CA GLN A 151 0.68 -14.18 10.45
C GLN A 151 1.62 -14.77 9.38
N LEU A 152 1.73 -14.16 8.19
CA LEU A 152 2.59 -14.67 7.14
C LEU A 152 4.08 -14.53 7.49
N PRO A 153 4.91 -15.55 7.14
CA PRO A 153 6.35 -15.47 7.30
C PRO A 153 6.92 -14.30 6.50
N ARG A 154 7.74 -13.45 7.13
CA ARG A 154 8.30 -12.23 6.50
C ARG A 154 9.46 -12.50 5.53
N GLY A 155 9.86 -13.77 5.33
CA GLY A 155 11.13 -14.14 4.69
C GLY A 155 11.11 -14.34 3.18
N LEU A 156 10.34 -15.24 2.60
CA LEU A 156 10.49 -15.68 1.21
C LEU A 156 9.43 -15.08 0.26
N PRO A 157 9.85 -14.24 -0.72
CA PRO A 157 8.91 -13.54 -1.60
C PRO A 157 8.00 -14.43 -2.45
N ARG A 158 8.48 -15.62 -2.89
CA ARG A 158 7.72 -16.50 -3.79
C ARG A 158 6.53 -17.20 -3.12
N ALA A 159 6.64 -17.50 -1.82
CA ALA A 159 5.57 -18.16 -1.07
C ALA A 159 4.34 -17.25 -0.83
N HIS A 160 4.53 -15.93 -0.84
CA HIS A 160 3.45 -15.00 -0.48
C HIS A 160 2.34 -14.92 -1.53
N LYS A 161 2.60 -15.16 -2.83
CA LYS A 161 1.56 -15.03 -3.86
C LYS A 161 0.42 -16.03 -3.64
N GLY A 162 0.74 -17.29 -3.43
CA GLY A 162 -0.25 -18.33 -3.17
C GLY A 162 -0.95 -18.14 -1.82
N ALA A 163 -0.18 -17.80 -0.76
CA ALA A 163 -0.73 -17.59 0.57
C ALA A 163 -1.69 -16.39 0.63
N ILE A 164 -1.37 -15.28 -0.04
CA ILE A 164 -2.30 -14.13 -0.12
C ILE A 164 -3.55 -14.53 -0.89
N GLY A 165 -3.41 -15.30 -1.99
CA GLY A 165 -4.54 -15.82 -2.73
C GLY A 165 -5.48 -16.64 -1.86
N GLN A 166 -4.95 -17.55 -1.04
CA GLN A 166 -5.73 -18.35 -0.10
C GLN A 166 -6.42 -17.49 0.96
N ILE A 167 -5.73 -16.50 1.52
CA ILE A 167 -6.32 -15.55 2.49
C ILE A 167 -7.52 -14.82 1.89
N LEU A 168 -7.41 -14.37 0.63
CA LEU A 168 -8.50 -13.69 -0.06
C LEU A 168 -9.70 -14.63 -0.28
N ASP A 169 -9.46 -15.91 -0.56
CA ASP A 169 -10.50 -16.91 -0.72
C ASP A 169 -11.18 -17.24 0.63
N ASP A 170 -10.42 -17.36 1.71
CA ASP A 170 -10.91 -17.64 3.07
C ASP A 170 -11.68 -16.48 3.71
N CYS A 171 -11.47 -15.25 3.22
CA CYS A 171 -12.17 -14.04 3.71
C CYS A 171 -13.36 -13.63 2.81
N ARG A 172 -13.83 -14.53 1.92
CA ARG A 172 -15.01 -14.28 1.06
C ARG A 172 -16.31 -14.20 1.81
#